data_a0e98fcb677c1d6b21a10304fb0c8df5
#
_entry.id   a0e98fcb677c1d6b21a10304fb0c8df5
#
_cell.length_a   1.000
_cell.length_b   1.000
_cell.length_c   1.000
_cell.angle_alpha   90.00
_cell.angle_beta   90.00
_cell.angle_gamma   90.00
#
_symmetry.space_group_name_H-M   'P 1'
#
loop_
_entity.id
_entity.type
_entity.pdbx_description
1 polymer ?
#
loop_
_entity_poly.entity_id
_entity_poly.type
_entity_poly.pdbx_seq_one_letter_code
_entity_poly.pdbx_strand_id
1 'polypeptide(L)'
;MRPLGVTLVGFYQILRGLLSLLLGLSLLLFSGLAAKLASLAAEGTAVERFMHSAGHVAALSVVVFGLVHILAGYGVLQMQNWGRLLTLFFSALGLMLVLPWLVHAHLPSLFFGAINAACILYLAMPPIKRIFHAERGPMRMAA
;
A
#
# COMPACT_ATOMS: atom_id res chain seq x y z
N MET A 1 -20.20 -5.60 16.45
CA MET A 1 -20.52 -5.17 15.06
C MET A 1 -19.41 -4.28 14.55
N ARG A 2 -18.88 -4.52 13.35
CA ARG A 2 -17.83 -3.68 12.77
C ARG A 2 -18.43 -2.37 12.29
N PRO A 3 -17.79 -1.21 12.58
CA PRO A 3 -18.20 0.06 12.00
C PRO A 3 -18.00 0.03 10.48
N LEU A 4 -18.95 0.56 9.74
CA LEU A 4 -18.95 0.56 8.27
C LEU A 4 -17.68 1.23 7.69
N GLY A 5 -17.19 2.30 8.35
CA GLY A 5 -15.96 2.98 7.94
C GLY A 5 -14.71 2.11 8.07
N VAL A 6 -14.62 1.22 9.07
CA VAL A 6 -13.50 0.26 9.19
C VAL A 6 -13.52 -0.73 8.02
N THR A 7 -14.70 -1.19 7.64
CA THR A 7 -14.88 -2.08 6.49
C THR A 7 -14.45 -1.40 5.19
N LEU A 8 -14.87 -0.15 4.97
CA LEU A 8 -14.50 0.63 3.79
C LEU A 8 -12.99 0.86 3.70
N VAL A 9 -12.35 1.23 4.81
CA VAL A 9 -10.89 1.43 4.84
C VAL A 9 -10.16 0.11 4.57
N GLY A 10 -10.59 -1.00 5.16
CA GLY A 10 -10.00 -2.32 4.91
C GLY A 10 -10.12 -2.75 3.45
N PHE A 11 -11.29 -2.58 2.86
CA PHE A 11 -11.52 -2.85 1.43
C PHE A 11 -10.68 -1.97 0.51
N TYR A 12 -10.60 -0.68 0.81
CA TYR A 12 -9.75 0.25 0.06
C TYR A 12 -8.28 -0.18 0.07
N GLN A 13 -7.76 -0.60 1.22
CA GLN A 13 -6.38 -1.07 1.34
C GLN A 13 -6.14 -2.36 0.54
N ILE A 14 -7.06 -3.31 0.59
CA ILE A 14 -6.96 -4.55 -0.19
C ILE A 14 -7.00 -4.24 -1.69
N LEU A 15 -7.93 -3.41 -2.14
CA LEU A 15 -8.05 -3.04 -3.55
C LEU A 15 -6.78 -2.34 -4.05
N ARG A 16 -6.26 -1.38 -3.27
CA ARG A 16 -4.99 -0.70 -3.56
C ARG A 16 -3.83 -1.69 -3.64
N GLY A 17 -3.77 -2.64 -2.71
CA GLY A 17 -2.76 -3.69 -2.70
C GLY A 17 -2.83 -4.59 -3.93
N LEU A 18 -4.03 -5.01 -4.34
CA LEU A 18 -4.23 -5.80 -5.56
C LEU A 18 -3.80 -5.04 -6.82
N LEU A 19 -4.17 -3.76 -6.93
CA LEU A 19 -3.73 -2.92 -8.06
C LEU A 19 -2.21 -2.77 -8.08
N SER A 20 -1.56 -2.58 -6.93
CA SER A 20 -0.10 -2.52 -6.81
C SER A 20 0.55 -3.86 -7.21
N LEU A 21 -0.03 -5.00 -6.83
CA LEU A 21 0.45 -6.32 -7.26
C LEU A 21 0.39 -6.49 -8.77
N LEU A 22 -0.75 -6.16 -9.37
CA LEU A 22 -0.92 -6.23 -10.83
C LEU A 22 0.09 -5.34 -11.54
N LEU A 23 0.28 -4.10 -11.05
CA LEU A 23 1.27 -3.18 -11.59
C LEU A 23 2.71 -3.72 -11.44
N GLY A 24 3.07 -4.21 -10.26
CA GLY A 24 4.40 -4.77 -9.99
C GLY A 24 4.71 -6.00 -10.85
N LEU A 25 3.75 -6.92 -11.01
CA LEU A 25 3.88 -8.07 -11.89
C LEU A 25 4.00 -7.66 -13.36
N SER A 26 3.21 -6.68 -13.80
CA SER A 26 3.33 -6.11 -15.14
C SER A 26 4.71 -5.51 -15.38
N LEU A 27 5.23 -4.73 -14.43
CA LEU A 27 6.56 -4.15 -14.51
C LEU A 27 7.66 -5.23 -14.57
N LEU A 28 7.52 -6.35 -13.85
CA LEU A 28 8.45 -7.49 -13.95
C LEU A 28 8.46 -8.09 -15.35
N LEU A 29 7.30 -8.31 -15.94
CA LEU A 29 7.17 -8.85 -17.30
C LEU A 29 7.75 -7.89 -18.34
N PHE A 30 7.42 -6.59 -18.24
CA PHE A 30 7.92 -5.58 -19.17
C PHE A 30 9.43 -5.33 -19.03
N SER A 31 9.99 -5.34 -17.81
CA SER A 31 11.43 -5.19 -17.62
C SER A 31 12.20 -6.36 -18.21
N GLY A 32 11.68 -7.59 -18.11
CA GLY A 32 12.28 -8.78 -18.76
C GLY A 32 12.24 -8.69 -20.28
N LEU A 33 11.12 -8.23 -20.86
CA LEU A 33 10.99 -8.04 -22.29
C LEU A 33 11.89 -6.91 -22.81
N ALA A 34 11.91 -5.78 -22.11
CA ALA A 34 12.78 -4.65 -22.44
C ALA A 34 14.27 -5.03 -22.40
N ALA A 35 14.69 -5.81 -21.40
CA ALA A 35 16.05 -6.33 -21.32
C ALA A 35 16.41 -7.24 -22.50
N LYS A 36 15.50 -8.13 -22.91
CA LYS A 36 15.69 -8.98 -24.11
C LYS A 36 15.80 -8.16 -25.40
N LEU A 37 15.01 -7.11 -25.57
CA LEU A 37 15.09 -6.23 -26.73
C LEU A 37 16.39 -5.38 -26.71
N ALA A 38 16.80 -4.93 -25.52
CA ALA A 38 18.06 -4.19 -25.38
C ALA A 38 19.29 -5.08 -25.67
N SER A 39 19.27 -6.37 -25.29
CA SER A 39 20.35 -7.32 -25.60
C SER A 39 20.52 -7.57 -27.09
N LEU A 40 19.44 -7.49 -27.88
CA LEU A 40 19.51 -7.59 -29.35
C LEU A 40 20.18 -6.36 -30.00
N ALA A 41 20.14 -5.21 -29.33
CA ALA A 41 20.69 -3.95 -29.87
C ALA A 41 22.12 -3.67 -29.40
N ALA A 42 22.50 -4.10 -28.19
CA ALA A 42 23.80 -3.80 -27.57
C ALA A 42 24.12 -4.79 -26.43
N GLU A 43 24.54 -6.01 -26.80
CA GLU A 43 24.88 -7.06 -25.81
C GLU A 43 25.99 -6.60 -24.86
N GLY A 44 25.79 -6.82 -23.56
CA GLY A 44 26.81 -6.69 -22.52
C GLY A 44 27.13 -5.27 -22.05
N THR A 45 26.36 -4.26 -22.43
CA THR A 45 26.61 -2.88 -21.99
C THR A 45 26.30 -2.67 -20.52
N ALA A 46 27.03 -1.74 -19.85
CA ALA A 46 26.76 -1.36 -18.47
C ALA A 46 25.34 -0.79 -18.30
N VAL A 47 24.82 -0.12 -19.34
CA VAL A 47 23.47 0.45 -19.38
C VAL A 47 22.41 -0.64 -19.33
N GLU A 48 22.57 -1.72 -20.13
CA GLU A 48 21.66 -2.88 -20.12
C GLU A 48 21.56 -3.50 -18.72
N ARG A 49 22.72 -3.79 -18.10
CA ARG A 49 22.76 -4.37 -16.74
C ARG A 49 22.13 -3.46 -15.71
N PHE A 50 22.33 -2.16 -15.78
CA PHE A 50 21.73 -1.18 -14.89
C PHE A 50 20.21 -1.12 -15.07
N MET A 51 19.72 -1.02 -16.30
CA MET A 51 18.27 -0.98 -16.60
C MET A 51 17.57 -2.25 -16.16
N HIS A 52 18.18 -3.40 -16.38
CA HIS A 52 17.63 -4.70 -15.93
C HIS A 52 17.56 -4.77 -14.41
N SER A 53 18.65 -4.46 -13.70
CA SER A 53 18.67 -4.52 -12.23
C SER A 53 17.75 -3.51 -11.57
N ALA A 54 17.79 -2.25 -12.03
CA ALA A 54 16.93 -1.19 -11.49
C ALA A 54 15.44 -1.46 -11.75
N GLY A 55 15.09 -1.95 -12.94
CA GLY A 55 13.73 -2.32 -13.29
C GLY A 55 13.18 -3.45 -12.41
N HIS A 56 13.98 -4.49 -12.16
CA HIS A 56 13.59 -5.61 -11.29
C HIS A 56 13.43 -5.17 -9.83
N VAL A 57 14.36 -4.39 -9.30
CA VAL A 57 14.29 -3.88 -7.91
C VAL A 57 13.05 -3.01 -7.75
N ALA A 58 12.77 -2.11 -8.68
CA ALA A 58 11.58 -1.27 -8.65
C ALA A 58 10.30 -2.11 -8.69
N ALA A 59 10.22 -3.08 -9.61
CA ALA A 59 9.05 -3.95 -9.75
C ALA A 59 8.81 -4.81 -8.50
N LEU A 60 9.86 -5.43 -7.94
CA LEU A 60 9.77 -6.18 -6.70
C LEU A 60 9.33 -5.30 -5.53
N SER A 61 9.82 -4.06 -5.44
CA SER A 61 9.39 -3.11 -4.41
C SER A 61 7.89 -2.83 -4.49
N VAL A 62 7.35 -2.66 -5.70
CA VAL A 62 5.90 -2.45 -5.91
C VAL A 62 5.09 -3.70 -5.54
N VAL A 63 5.59 -4.91 -5.85
CA VAL A 63 4.95 -6.18 -5.44
C VAL A 63 4.90 -6.30 -3.92
N VAL A 64 6.04 -6.10 -3.24
CA VAL A 64 6.11 -6.15 -1.77
C VAL A 64 5.18 -5.12 -1.14
N PHE A 65 5.16 -3.90 -1.68
CA PHE A 65 4.27 -2.83 -1.23
C PHE A 65 2.79 -3.23 -1.38
N GLY A 66 2.43 -3.87 -2.50
CA GLY A 66 1.10 -4.43 -2.73
C GLY A 66 0.70 -5.47 -1.69
N LEU A 67 1.58 -6.44 -1.41
CA LEU A 67 1.34 -7.47 -0.38
C LEU A 67 1.13 -6.86 1.00
N VAL A 68 1.95 -5.90 1.38
CA VAL A 68 1.83 -5.24 2.69
C VAL A 68 0.51 -4.46 2.81
N HIS A 69 0.02 -3.83 1.72
CA HIS A 69 -1.28 -3.17 1.72
C HIS A 69 -2.44 -4.17 1.88
N ILE A 70 -2.37 -5.34 1.25
CA ILE A 70 -3.37 -6.40 1.43
C ILE A 70 -3.37 -6.88 2.87
N LEU A 71 -2.19 -7.14 3.44
CA LEU A 71 -2.06 -7.55 4.85
C LEU A 71 -2.61 -6.46 5.79
N ALA A 72 -2.30 -5.18 5.55
CA ALA A 72 -2.82 -4.08 6.33
C ALA A 72 -4.36 -4.03 6.28
N GLY A 73 -4.94 -4.14 5.08
CA GLY A 73 -6.38 -4.18 4.89
C GLY A 73 -7.03 -5.38 5.59
N TYR A 74 -6.44 -6.56 5.49
CA TYR A 74 -6.89 -7.75 6.21
C TYR A 74 -6.83 -7.54 7.73
N GLY A 75 -5.73 -7.00 8.27
CA GLY A 75 -5.60 -6.69 9.69
C GLY A 75 -6.64 -5.67 10.17
N VAL A 76 -6.98 -4.67 9.36
CA VAL A 76 -8.06 -3.71 9.67
C VAL A 76 -9.41 -4.42 9.69
N LEU A 77 -9.71 -5.29 8.71
CA LEU A 77 -10.95 -6.07 8.68
C LEU A 77 -11.06 -7.03 9.87
N GLN A 78 -9.96 -7.56 10.38
CA GLN A 78 -9.91 -8.38 11.58
C GLN A 78 -9.88 -7.57 12.88
N MET A 79 -10.07 -6.24 12.80
CA MET A 79 -10.03 -5.33 13.95
C MET A 79 -8.70 -5.41 14.74
N GLN A 80 -7.62 -5.87 14.10
CA GLN A 80 -6.31 -5.99 14.72
C GLN A 80 -5.60 -4.63 14.80
N ASN A 81 -5.06 -4.30 15.97
CA ASN A 81 -4.40 -3.01 16.15
C ASN A 81 -3.16 -2.82 15.24
N TRP A 82 -2.44 -3.92 14.93
CA TRP A 82 -1.31 -3.84 14.00
C TRP A 82 -1.76 -3.45 12.58
N GLY A 83 -2.92 -3.96 12.09
CA GLY A 83 -3.47 -3.58 10.79
C GLY A 83 -3.82 -2.10 10.74
N ARG A 84 -4.39 -1.56 11.83
CA ARG A 84 -4.67 -0.12 11.98
C ARG A 84 -3.37 0.70 11.91
N LEU A 85 -2.34 0.33 12.68
CA LEU A 85 -1.06 1.04 12.72
C LEU A 85 -0.36 0.99 11.36
N LEU A 86 -0.38 -0.15 10.70
CA LEU A 86 0.21 -0.34 9.38
C LEU A 86 -0.51 0.53 8.33
N THR A 87 -1.86 0.57 8.37
CA THR A 87 -2.65 1.43 7.49
C THR A 87 -2.36 2.91 7.74
N LEU A 88 -2.29 3.34 9.00
CA LEU A 88 -1.92 4.71 9.34
C LEU A 88 -0.54 5.09 8.80
N PHE A 89 0.45 4.21 8.98
CA PHE A 89 1.81 4.41 8.48
C PHE A 89 1.83 4.57 6.96
N PHE A 90 1.19 3.65 6.22
CA PHE A 90 1.17 3.71 4.75
C PHE A 90 0.33 4.87 4.20
N SER A 91 -0.75 5.24 4.89
CA SER A 91 -1.53 6.42 4.49
C SER A 91 -0.74 7.71 4.73
N ALA A 92 0.03 7.81 5.82
CA ALA A 92 0.91 8.94 6.09
C ALA A 92 2.05 9.01 5.05
N LEU A 93 2.68 7.87 4.75
CA LEU A 93 3.71 7.78 3.71
C LEU A 93 3.13 8.17 2.34
N GLY A 94 1.95 7.67 1.99
CA GLY A 94 1.26 8.00 0.76
C GLY A 94 0.93 9.48 0.65
N LEU A 95 0.50 10.11 1.75
CA LEU A 95 0.25 11.54 1.80
C LEU A 95 1.54 12.34 1.59
N MET A 96 2.64 11.93 2.26
CA MET A 96 3.95 12.57 2.12
C MET A 96 4.48 12.50 0.69
N LEU A 97 4.33 11.36 0.01
CA LEU A 97 4.74 11.18 -1.38
C LEU A 97 3.91 12.01 -2.38
N VAL A 98 2.63 12.23 -2.07
CA VAL A 98 1.74 13.03 -2.92
C VAL A 98 1.89 14.53 -2.68
N LEU A 99 2.44 14.95 -1.53
CA LEU A 99 2.56 16.36 -1.14
C LEU A 99 3.22 17.26 -2.21
N PRO A 100 4.36 16.89 -2.85
CA PRO A 100 4.97 17.71 -3.90
C PRO A 100 4.06 17.89 -5.12
N TRP A 101 3.23 16.90 -5.47
CA TRP A 101 2.32 16.94 -6.60
C TRP A 101 1.03 17.72 -6.33
N LEU A 102 0.67 17.90 -5.05
CA LEU A 102 -0.46 18.73 -4.63
C LEU A 102 -0.24 20.20 -4.98
N VAL A 103 1.01 20.66 -4.93
CA VAL A 103 1.38 22.05 -5.29
C VAL A 103 1.05 22.37 -6.75
N HIS A 104 1.09 21.37 -7.63
CA HIS A 104 0.76 21.51 -9.04
C HIS A 104 -0.72 21.24 -9.37
N ALA A 105 -1.58 21.07 -8.35
CA ALA A 105 -3.03 20.87 -8.46
C ALA A 105 -3.46 19.75 -9.43
N HIS A 106 -2.66 18.67 -9.55
CA HIS A 106 -3.05 17.51 -10.35
C HIS A 106 -4.25 16.80 -9.71
N LEU A 107 -5.36 16.70 -10.42
CA LEU A 107 -6.61 16.07 -9.95
C LEU A 107 -6.41 14.67 -9.33
N PRO A 108 -5.63 13.75 -9.93
CA PRO A 108 -5.39 12.44 -9.32
C PRO A 108 -4.68 12.56 -7.96
N SER A 109 -3.72 13.46 -7.82
CA SER A 109 -2.97 13.67 -6.57
C SER A 109 -3.86 14.21 -5.45
N LEU A 110 -4.75 15.14 -5.78
CA LEU A 110 -5.75 15.66 -4.84
C LEU A 110 -6.67 14.55 -4.34
N PHE A 111 -7.17 13.70 -5.25
CA PHE A 111 -8.05 12.58 -4.90
C PHE A 111 -7.36 11.56 -3.99
N PHE A 112 -6.15 11.11 -4.35
CA PHE A 112 -5.39 10.18 -3.52
C PHE A 112 -4.97 10.80 -2.18
N GLY A 113 -4.59 12.08 -2.17
CA GLY A 113 -4.28 12.81 -0.96
C GLY A 113 -5.47 12.89 -0.01
N ALA A 114 -6.65 13.23 -0.52
CA ALA A 114 -7.88 13.32 0.26
C ALA A 114 -8.27 11.95 0.87
N ILE A 115 -8.18 10.86 0.11
CA ILE A 115 -8.49 9.51 0.63
C ILE A 115 -7.50 9.12 1.74
N ASN A 116 -6.18 9.34 1.55
CA ASN A 116 -5.19 9.02 2.57
C ASN A 116 -5.42 9.86 3.84
N ALA A 117 -5.70 11.16 3.70
CA ALA A 117 -6.04 12.03 4.82
C ALA A 117 -7.31 11.56 5.55
N ALA A 118 -8.36 11.20 4.82
CA ALA A 118 -9.60 10.67 5.40
C ALA A 118 -9.35 9.36 6.15
N CYS A 119 -8.53 8.44 5.63
CA CYS A 119 -8.14 7.21 6.30
C CYS A 119 -7.40 7.49 7.63
N ILE A 120 -6.45 8.45 7.61
CA ILE A 120 -5.71 8.84 8.82
C ILE A 120 -6.67 9.43 9.85
N LEU A 121 -7.47 10.42 9.47
CA LEU A 121 -8.40 11.09 10.37
C LEU A 121 -9.38 10.09 11.01
N TYR A 122 -9.97 9.21 10.18
CA TYR A 122 -10.93 8.22 10.65
C TYR A 122 -10.31 7.21 11.61
N LEU A 123 -9.16 6.60 11.26
CA LEU A 123 -8.50 5.60 12.10
C LEU A 123 -7.82 6.19 13.35
N ALA A 124 -7.53 7.50 13.37
CA ALA A 124 -6.98 8.21 14.53
C ALA A 124 -8.05 8.61 15.54
N MET A 125 -9.34 8.61 15.16
CA MET A 125 -10.43 9.00 16.07
C MET A 125 -10.43 8.17 17.36
N PRO A 126 -10.60 8.79 18.54
CA PRO A 126 -10.62 8.09 19.84
C PRO A 126 -11.63 6.93 19.93
N PRO A 127 -12.88 7.06 19.42
CA PRO A 127 -13.84 5.97 19.46
C PRO A 127 -13.37 4.76 18.62
N ILE A 128 -12.80 4.98 17.45
CA ILE A 128 -12.28 3.91 16.58
C ILE A 128 -11.06 3.25 17.22
N LYS A 129 -10.14 4.04 17.78
CA LYS A 129 -8.99 3.52 18.51
C LYS A 129 -9.39 2.57 19.64
N ARG A 130 -10.42 2.90 20.41
CA ARG A 130 -10.92 2.07 21.51
C ARG A 130 -11.41 0.70 21.04
N ILE A 131 -12.09 0.62 19.90
CA ILE A 131 -12.62 -0.63 19.34
C ILE A 131 -11.47 -1.60 19.03
N PHE A 132 -10.37 -1.11 18.42
CA PHE A 132 -9.18 -1.92 18.13
C PHE A 132 -8.40 -2.36 19.38
N HIS A 133 -8.62 -1.74 20.54
CA HIS A 133 -8.00 -2.12 21.80
C HIS A 133 -8.89 -3.03 22.64
N ALA A 134 -10.22 -2.94 22.49
CA ALA A 134 -11.17 -3.71 23.29
C ALA A 134 -11.10 -5.23 23.05
N GLU A 135 -10.69 -5.66 21.86
CA GLU A 135 -10.53 -7.10 21.55
C GLU A 135 -9.32 -7.76 22.25
N ARG A 136 -8.45 -6.98 22.91
CA ARG A 136 -7.36 -7.51 23.74
C ARG A 136 -7.72 -7.66 25.21
N GLY A 137 -9.00 -7.52 25.60
CA GLY A 137 -9.45 -7.84 26.96
C GLY A 137 -9.09 -9.29 27.27
N PRO A 138 -8.57 -9.60 28.48
CA PRO A 138 -8.22 -10.95 28.85
C PRO A 138 -9.44 -11.82 28.65
N MET A 139 -9.27 -12.99 27.97
CA MET A 139 -10.22 -14.08 28.12
C MET A 139 -10.43 -14.21 29.62
N ARG A 140 -11.60 -13.81 30.12
CA ARG A 140 -12.03 -14.23 31.45
C ARG A 140 -12.02 -15.73 31.37
N MET A 141 -11.00 -16.34 31.96
CA MET A 141 -11.08 -17.73 32.38
C MET A 141 -12.26 -17.76 33.29
N ALA A 142 -13.41 -18.20 32.75
CA ALA A 142 -14.52 -18.67 33.58
C ALA A 142 -14.03 -19.98 34.21
N ALA A 143 -13.57 -19.86 35.46
CA ALA A 143 -13.42 -20.97 36.36
C ALA A 143 -14.80 -21.37 36.85
#